data_bd511df8b23a73e836eda22fcda7e495
#
_entry.id   bd511df8b23a73e836eda22fcda7e495
#
_cell.length_a   1.000
_cell.length_b   1.000
_cell.length_c   1.000
_cell.angle_alpha   90.00
_cell.angle_beta   90.00
_cell.angle_gamma   90.00
#
_symmetry.space_group_name_H-M   'P 1'
#
loop_
_entity.id
_entity.type
_entity.pdbx_description
1 polymer ?
#
loop_
_entity_poly.entity_id
_entity_poly.type
_entity_poly.pdbx_seq_one_letter_code
_entity_poly.pdbx_strand_id
1 'polypeptide(L)'
;MSQARVFKAVIGKHKYRLILTNILFGMEMLGPLLRPFFLGEAVNGLMNHNYRGLLWLGGSQLLWMLIGTIRHMYDTRTYSTIYNSLVTRMLVKVKTAPISKLSAHANLAREFVDFLEYDVNYIIEAGYNLIGSLILLIFYDKKLVGLCFLMLFPVLLLSYFYGKRMKQLNRLKNDELERQVDAISTRNRPVIETHFDRLRFWQIKISDQEAFNFGFMEFVVLIIIITALLITVDASTNAIMAGDIIGIYNYILKFVAGLDTIPYTVQRMASLRDIMQRVGIGVEEIEKD
;
A
#
# COMPACT_ATOMS: atom_id res chain seq x y z
N MET A 1 -11.10 -9.90 -27.19
CA MET A 1 -10.01 -10.65 -26.45
C MET A 1 -10.34 -10.63 -24.98
N SER A 2 -10.22 -11.76 -24.25
CA SER A 2 -10.48 -11.73 -22.81
C SER A 2 -9.45 -10.80 -22.12
N GLN A 3 -9.87 -10.05 -21.12
CA GLN A 3 -9.09 -9.11 -20.32
C GLN A 3 -7.72 -9.69 -19.90
N ALA A 4 -7.71 -10.99 -19.58
CA ALA A 4 -6.51 -11.75 -19.26
C ALA A 4 -5.48 -11.81 -20.41
N ARG A 5 -5.90 -11.70 -21.67
CA ARG A 5 -4.96 -11.79 -22.81
C ARG A 5 -4.17 -10.50 -23.02
N VAL A 6 -4.81 -9.32 -22.86
CA VAL A 6 -4.09 -8.02 -22.98
C VAL A 6 -3.07 -7.89 -21.86
N PHE A 7 -3.48 -8.20 -20.63
CA PHE A 7 -2.62 -8.25 -19.45
C PHE A 7 -1.46 -9.23 -19.65
N LYS A 8 -1.76 -10.46 -20.05
CA LYS A 8 -0.76 -11.51 -20.30
C LYS A 8 0.21 -11.11 -21.43
N ALA A 9 -0.27 -10.43 -22.47
CA ALA A 9 0.57 -9.98 -23.58
C ALA A 9 1.54 -8.87 -23.18
N VAL A 10 1.10 -7.89 -22.36
CA VAL A 10 1.97 -6.80 -21.86
C VAL A 10 2.97 -7.35 -20.85
N ILE A 11 2.51 -8.11 -19.87
CA ILE A 11 3.39 -8.76 -18.88
C ILE A 11 4.37 -9.72 -19.59
N GLY A 12 3.88 -10.52 -20.53
CA GLY A 12 4.70 -11.47 -21.27
C GLY A 12 5.84 -10.80 -22.05
N LYS A 13 5.58 -9.63 -22.65
CA LYS A 13 6.61 -8.87 -23.39
C LYS A 13 7.68 -8.27 -22.47
N HIS A 14 7.29 -7.82 -21.27
CA HIS A 14 8.18 -7.12 -20.34
C HIS A 14 8.50 -7.95 -19.08
N LYS A 15 8.20 -9.26 -19.08
CA LYS A 15 8.29 -10.14 -17.90
C LYS A 15 9.63 -10.08 -17.18
N TYR A 16 10.74 -10.09 -17.90
CA TYR A 16 12.08 -10.06 -17.29
C TYR A 16 12.35 -8.73 -16.59
N ARG A 17 11.91 -7.62 -17.16
CA ARG A 17 12.03 -6.29 -16.52
C ARG A 17 11.17 -6.19 -15.27
N LEU A 18 9.92 -6.67 -15.32
CA LEU A 18 9.02 -6.71 -14.18
C LEU A 18 9.53 -7.64 -13.06
N ILE A 19 10.06 -8.80 -13.42
CA ILE A 19 10.68 -9.72 -12.44
C ILE A 19 11.87 -9.04 -11.77
N LEU A 20 12.76 -8.41 -12.53
CA LEU A 20 13.93 -7.73 -11.98
C LEU A 20 13.54 -6.56 -11.07
N THR A 21 12.55 -5.74 -11.46
CA THR A 21 11.98 -4.67 -10.63
C THR A 21 11.47 -5.23 -9.29
N ASN A 22 10.68 -6.31 -9.32
CA ASN A 22 10.13 -6.91 -8.10
C ASN A 22 11.22 -7.56 -7.22
N ILE A 23 12.26 -8.15 -7.82
CA ILE A 23 13.41 -8.68 -7.06
C ILE A 23 14.17 -7.54 -6.38
N LEU A 24 14.48 -6.46 -7.10
CA LEU A 24 15.15 -5.29 -6.55
C LEU A 24 14.32 -4.65 -5.44
N PHE A 25 13.00 -4.57 -5.61
CA PHE A 25 12.09 -4.08 -4.58
C PHE A 25 12.09 -4.98 -3.35
N GLY A 26 12.02 -6.29 -3.53
CA GLY A 26 12.11 -7.25 -2.42
C GLY A 26 13.43 -7.12 -1.64
N MET A 27 14.56 -6.96 -2.36
CA MET A 27 15.87 -6.71 -1.73
C MET A 27 15.89 -5.37 -0.96
N GLU A 28 15.30 -4.33 -1.52
CA GLU A 28 15.18 -3.03 -0.86
C GLU A 28 14.34 -3.13 0.42
N MET A 29 13.25 -3.91 0.42
CA MET A 29 12.37 -4.07 1.59
C MET A 29 13.06 -4.79 2.75
N LEU A 30 14.10 -5.58 2.51
CA LEU A 30 14.91 -6.17 3.58
C LEU A 30 15.62 -5.10 4.41
N GLY A 31 16.03 -3.97 3.83
CA GLY A 31 16.68 -2.89 4.56
C GLY A 31 15.82 -2.31 5.69
N PRO A 32 14.63 -1.73 5.41
CA PRO A 32 13.70 -1.27 6.43
C PRO A 32 13.28 -2.37 7.41
N LEU A 33 13.16 -3.62 6.95
CA LEU A 33 12.77 -4.74 7.80
C LEU A 33 13.87 -5.09 8.81
N LEU A 34 15.13 -5.13 8.40
CA LEU A 34 16.26 -5.50 9.26
C LEU A 34 16.81 -4.33 10.09
N ARG A 35 16.44 -3.10 9.76
CA ARG A 35 16.92 -1.89 10.46
C ARG A 35 16.68 -1.93 11.97
N PRO A 36 15.49 -2.30 12.51
CA PRO A 36 15.28 -2.37 13.96
C PRO A 36 16.22 -3.36 14.65
N PHE A 37 16.52 -4.50 14.01
CA PHE A 37 17.45 -5.48 14.52
C PHE A 37 18.87 -4.89 14.65
N PHE A 38 19.43 -4.34 13.57
CA PHE A 38 20.76 -3.76 13.59
C PHE A 38 20.85 -2.54 14.49
N LEU A 39 19.75 -1.76 14.62
CA LEU A 39 19.68 -0.65 15.57
C LEU A 39 19.75 -1.14 17.02
N GLY A 40 18.99 -2.19 17.33
CA GLY A 40 19.04 -2.84 18.65
C GLY A 40 20.45 -3.34 18.99
N GLU A 41 21.10 -4.07 18.07
CA GLU A 41 22.47 -4.53 18.21
C GLU A 41 23.47 -3.37 18.37
N ALA A 42 23.28 -2.28 17.64
CA ALA A 42 24.14 -1.10 17.77
C ALA A 42 24.00 -0.44 19.15
N VAL A 43 22.76 -0.31 19.66
CA VAL A 43 22.50 0.25 21.01
C VAL A 43 23.10 -0.66 22.09
N ASN A 44 22.85 -1.97 22.03
CA ASN A 44 23.40 -2.93 22.98
C ASN A 44 24.95 -2.94 22.96
N GLY A 45 25.53 -2.86 21.74
CA GLY A 45 26.98 -2.74 21.57
C GLY A 45 27.56 -1.48 22.19
N LEU A 46 26.94 -0.32 21.91
CA LEU A 46 27.42 0.96 22.45
C LEU A 46 27.41 1.01 23.98
N MET A 47 26.39 0.42 24.62
CA MET A 47 26.34 0.33 26.10
C MET A 47 27.48 -0.54 26.66
N ASN A 48 28.04 -1.45 25.86
CA ASN A 48 29.16 -2.31 26.22
C ASN A 48 30.50 -1.87 25.57
N HIS A 49 30.61 -0.63 25.09
CA HIS A 49 31.79 -0.07 24.39
C HIS A 49 32.21 -0.91 23.16
N ASN A 50 31.26 -1.63 22.52
CA ASN A 50 31.48 -2.42 21.33
C ASN A 50 30.84 -1.77 20.10
N TYR A 51 31.65 -1.36 19.13
CA TYR A 51 31.20 -0.63 17.94
C TYR A 51 30.80 -1.52 16.76
N ARG A 52 30.87 -2.86 16.89
CA ARG A 52 30.54 -3.80 15.80
C ARG A 52 29.09 -3.66 15.31
N GLY A 53 28.14 -3.50 16.23
CA GLY A 53 26.73 -3.28 15.89
C GLY A 53 26.51 -2.01 15.05
N LEU A 54 27.27 -0.96 15.34
CA LEU A 54 27.21 0.32 14.61
C LEU A 54 27.77 0.18 13.18
N LEU A 55 28.82 -0.61 13.00
CA LEU A 55 29.36 -0.92 11.67
C LEU A 55 28.37 -1.74 10.84
N TRP A 56 27.69 -2.74 11.44
CA TRP A 56 26.64 -3.49 10.77
C TRP A 56 25.45 -2.62 10.38
N LEU A 57 25.00 -1.74 11.28
CA LEU A 57 23.93 -0.79 11.01
C LEU A 57 24.31 0.15 9.83
N GLY A 58 25.51 0.77 9.88
CA GLY A 58 25.99 1.66 8.84
C GLY A 58 26.15 0.95 7.49
N GLY A 59 26.77 -0.22 7.49
CA GLY A 59 26.96 -1.04 6.28
C GLY A 59 25.64 -1.47 5.64
N SER A 60 24.68 -1.94 6.46
CA SER A 60 23.35 -2.32 5.97
C SER A 60 22.57 -1.13 5.39
N GLN A 61 22.67 0.05 6.00
CA GLN A 61 22.01 1.27 5.51
C GLN A 61 22.63 1.75 4.17
N LEU A 62 23.97 1.70 4.04
CA LEU A 62 24.62 2.04 2.79
C LEU A 62 24.24 1.07 1.66
N LEU A 63 24.21 -0.24 1.95
CA LEU A 63 23.79 -1.25 0.98
C LEU A 63 22.33 -1.04 0.55
N TRP A 64 21.43 -0.78 1.51
CA TRP A 64 20.03 -0.49 1.24
C TRP A 64 19.86 0.78 0.39
N MET A 65 20.61 1.84 0.68
CA MET A 65 20.60 3.08 -0.10
C MET A 65 21.02 2.83 -1.55
N LEU A 66 22.07 2.04 -1.76
CA LEU A 66 22.54 1.69 -3.12
C LEU A 66 21.49 0.89 -3.90
N ILE A 67 20.92 -0.15 -3.27
CA ILE A 67 19.87 -0.97 -3.90
C ILE A 67 18.66 -0.12 -4.24
N GLY A 68 18.16 0.71 -3.31
CA GLY A 68 17.03 1.60 -3.52
C GLY A 68 17.27 2.61 -4.64
N THR A 69 18.46 3.22 -4.71
CA THR A 69 18.81 4.16 -5.76
C THR A 69 18.80 3.46 -7.14
N ILE A 70 19.44 2.29 -7.26
CA ILE A 70 19.46 1.50 -8.51
C ILE A 70 18.04 1.11 -8.91
N ARG A 71 17.22 0.63 -7.94
CA ARG A 71 15.84 0.25 -8.17
C ARG A 71 15.03 1.43 -8.70
N HIS A 72 15.03 2.58 -8.04
CA HIS A 72 14.27 3.76 -8.47
C HIS A 72 14.62 4.19 -9.89
N MET A 73 15.90 4.18 -10.23
CA MET A 73 16.35 4.48 -11.60
C MET A 73 15.87 3.45 -12.61
N TYR A 74 15.82 2.17 -12.23
CA TYR A 74 15.40 1.08 -13.09
C TYR A 74 13.87 1.05 -13.26
N ASP A 75 13.12 1.27 -12.20
CA ASP A 75 11.66 1.28 -12.17
C ASP A 75 11.10 2.32 -13.12
N THR A 76 11.53 3.57 -13.02
CA THR A 76 11.07 4.64 -13.90
C THR A 76 11.28 4.30 -15.38
N ARG A 77 12.44 3.74 -15.74
CA ARG A 77 12.72 3.31 -17.12
C ARG A 77 11.82 2.16 -17.56
N THR A 78 11.54 1.23 -16.66
CA THR A 78 10.72 0.05 -16.95
C THR A 78 9.28 0.44 -17.15
N TYR A 79 8.68 1.14 -16.19
CA TYR A 79 7.26 1.50 -16.24
C TYR A 79 6.94 2.53 -17.33
N SER A 80 7.83 3.50 -17.57
CA SER A 80 7.70 4.41 -18.72
C SER A 80 7.75 3.67 -20.06
N THR A 81 8.61 2.65 -20.19
CA THR A 81 8.67 1.81 -21.40
C THR A 81 7.38 0.98 -21.58
N ILE A 82 6.85 0.43 -20.50
CA ILE A 82 5.59 -0.33 -20.50
C ILE A 82 4.44 0.58 -20.91
N TYR A 83 4.34 1.77 -20.29
CA TYR A 83 3.33 2.78 -20.62
C TYR A 83 3.37 3.16 -22.09
N ASN A 84 4.53 3.57 -22.60
CA ASN A 84 4.70 3.94 -24.01
C ASN A 84 4.30 2.79 -24.94
N SER A 85 4.75 1.56 -24.66
CA SER A 85 4.41 0.38 -25.46
C SER A 85 2.89 0.08 -25.45
N LEU A 86 2.22 0.29 -24.29
CA LEU A 86 0.80 0.05 -24.14
C LEU A 86 -0.03 1.10 -24.89
N VAL A 87 0.24 2.39 -24.63
CA VAL A 87 -0.47 3.52 -25.26
C VAL A 87 -0.30 3.51 -26.77
N THR A 88 0.93 3.33 -27.25
CA THR A 88 1.19 3.28 -28.71
C THR A 88 0.40 2.15 -29.37
N ARG A 89 0.35 0.96 -28.77
CA ARG A 89 -0.45 -0.15 -29.31
C ARG A 89 -1.94 0.14 -29.32
N MET A 90 -2.44 0.80 -28.27
CA MET A 90 -3.86 1.16 -28.18
C MET A 90 -4.22 2.21 -29.22
N LEU A 91 -3.42 3.26 -29.35
CA LEU A 91 -3.71 4.39 -30.26
C LEU A 91 -3.54 4.07 -31.75
N VAL A 92 -2.51 3.28 -32.09
CA VAL A 92 -2.22 2.93 -33.51
C VAL A 92 -3.28 1.98 -34.10
N LYS A 93 -3.89 1.12 -33.26
CA LYS A 93 -4.95 0.20 -33.73
C LYS A 93 -6.28 0.89 -34.03
N VAL A 94 -6.51 2.08 -33.50
CA VAL A 94 -7.81 2.78 -33.58
C VAL A 94 -7.74 3.88 -34.62
N LYS A 95 -8.12 3.59 -35.84
CA LYS A 95 -8.14 4.59 -36.94
C LYS A 95 -9.40 5.47 -36.96
N THR A 96 -10.49 5.07 -36.34
CA THR A 96 -11.83 5.67 -36.52
C THR A 96 -12.51 6.24 -35.26
N ALA A 97 -11.92 6.04 -34.07
CA ALA A 97 -12.55 6.50 -32.83
C ALA A 97 -12.38 8.02 -32.58
N PRO A 98 -13.38 8.68 -31.93
CA PRO A 98 -13.27 10.06 -31.52
C PRO A 98 -12.05 10.32 -30.62
N ILE A 99 -11.42 11.49 -30.76
CA ILE A 99 -10.22 11.86 -29.99
C ILE A 99 -10.47 11.79 -28.47
N SER A 100 -11.69 12.13 -28.02
CA SER A 100 -12.11 12.02 -26.62
C SER A 100 -12.03 10.57 -26.09
N LYS A 101 -12.44 9.58 -26.90
CA LYS A 101 -12.37 8.16 -26.54
C LYS A 101 -10.92 7.68 -26.49
N LEU A 102 -10.09 8.15 -27.42
CA LEU A 102 -8.64 7.86 -27.44
C LEU A 102 -7.93 8.39 -26.20
N SER A 103 -8.25 9.64 -25.80
CA SER A 103 -7.70 10.24 -24.57
C SER A 103 -8.13 9.47 -23.32
N ALA A 104 -9.39 9.04 -23.22
CA ALA A 104 -9.88 8.22 -22.13
C ALA A 104 -9.12 6.87 -22.03
N HIS A 105 -8.85 6.23 -23.16
CA HIS A 105 -8.08 4.98 -23.18
C HIS A 105 -6.61 5.18 -22.79
N ALA A 106 -6.00 6.30 -23.17
CA ALA A 106 -4.63 6.64 -22.74
C ALA A 106 -4.55 6.83 -21.22
N ASN A 107 -5.56 7.47 -20.60
CA ASN A 107 -5.65 7.62 -19.15
C ASN A 107 -5.83 6.26 -18.44
N LEU A 108 -6.69 5.38 -18.95
CA LEU A 108 -6.84 4.02 -18.40
C LEU A 108 -5.54 3.21 -18.50
N ALA A 109 -4.79 3.38 -19.59
CA ALA A 109 -3.48 2.76 -19.73
C ALA A 109 -2.48 3.30 -18.69
N ARG A 110 -2.56 4.58 -18.32
CA ARG A 110 -1.75 5.17 -17.27
C ARG A 110 -2.13 4.60 -15.90
N GLU A 111 -3.41 4.57 -15.57
CA GLU A 111 -3.90 3.99 -14.31
C GLU A 111 -3.47 2.53 -14.14
N PHE A 112 -3.46 1.76 -15.22
CA PHE A 112 -2.97 0.38 -15.19
C PHE A 112 -1.47 0.28 -14.90
N VAL A 113 -0.65 1.14 -15.50
CA VAL A 113 0.79 1.16 -15.24
C VAL A 113 1.08 1.66 -13.83
N ASP A 114 0.34 2.68 -13.36
CA ASP A 114 0.44 3.19 -11.99
C ASP A 114 0.11 2.12 -10.96
N PHE A 115 -0.88 1.26 -11.24
CA PHE A 115 -1.16 0.10 -10.39
C PHE A 115 0.05 -0.84 -10.31
N LEU A 116 0.71 -1.15 -11.43
CA LEU A 116 1.90 -2.02 -11.42
C LEU A 116 3.09 -1.38 -10.71
N GLU A 117 3.24 -0.06 -10.83
CA GLU A 117 4.37 0.71 -10.30
C GLU A 117 4.24 0.97 -8.79
N TYR A 118 3.03 1.30 -8.32
CA TYR A 118 2.81 1.74 -6.94
C TYR A 118 2.05 0.72 -6.11
N ASP A 119 0.90 0.24 -6.60
CA ASP A 119 0.01 -0.59 -5.78
C ASP A 119 0.58 -1.99 -5.55
N VAL A 120 1.24 -2.59 -6.55
CA VAL A 120 1.92 -3.89 -6.38
C VAL A 120 3.04 -3.78 -5.36
N ASN A 121 3.85 -2.72 -5.42
CA ASN A 121 4.91 -2.47 -4.46
C ASN A 121 4.34 -2.28 -3.04
N TYR A 122 3.24 -1.56 -2.91
CA TYR A 122 2.56 -1.36 -1.63
C TYR A 122 2.05 -2.67 -1.01
N ILE A 123 1.50 -3.57 -1.84
CA ILE A 123 1.06 -4.92 -1.42
C ILE A 123 2.26 -5.76 -0.94
N ILE A 124 3.36 -5.73 -1.67
CA ILE A 124 4.59 -6.45 -1.29
C ILE A 124 5.14 -5.90 0.02
N GLU A 125 5.21 -4.58 0.18
CA GLU A 125 5.65 -3.92 1.42
C GLU A 125 4.78 -4.32 2.61
N ALA A 126 3.45 -4.35 2.45
CA ALA A 126 2.52 -4.84 3.46
C ALA A 126 2.85 -6.29 3.87
N GLY A 127 3.13 -7.15 2.90
CA GLY A 127 3.55 -8.53 3.15
C GLY A 127 4.86 -8.61 3.98
N TYR A 128 5.86 -7.81 3.63
CA TYR A 128 7.11 -7.71 4.40
C TYR A 128 6.87 -7.18 5.81
N ASN A 129 6.04 -6.17 5.98
CA ASN A 129 5.71 -5.60 7.27
C ASN A 129 4.92 -6.59 8.15
N LEU A 130 3.96 -7.34 7.60
CA LEU A 130 3.18 -8.33 8.35
C LEU A 130 4.02 -9.57 8.67
N ILE A 131 4.47 -10.27 7.63
CA ILE A 131 5.11 -11.58 7.78
C ILE A 131 6.53 -11.42 8.30
N GLY A 132 7.29 -10.47 7.76
CA GLY A 132 8.68 -10.24 8.14
C GLY A 132 8.81 -9.78 9.60
N SER A 133 7.92 -8.91 10.09
CA SER A 133 7.94 -8.50 11.50
C SER A 133 7.63 -9.66 12.45
N LEU A 134 6.66 -10.53 12.10
CA LEU A 134 6.35 -11.72 12.91
C LEU A 134 7.51 -12.69 12.95
N ILE A 135 8.18 -12.94 11.81
CA ILE A 135 9.36 -13.80 11.75
C ILE A 135 10.46 -13.26 12.66
N LEU A 136 10.72 -11.94 12.61
CA LEU A 136 11.76 -11.33 13.41
C LEU A 136 11.39 -11.23 14.90
N LEU A 137 10.10 -11.06 15.24
CA LEU A 137 9.64 -11.14 16.64
C LEU A 137 9.86 -12.52 17.26
N ILE A 138 9.86 -13.63 16.49
CA ILE A 138 10.15 -14.97 17.01
C ILE A 138 11.55 -15.04 17.66
N PHE A 139 12.52 -14.29 17.13
CA PHE A 139 13.89 -14.26 17.66
C PHE A 139 13.99 -13.55 19.01
N TYR A 140 13.02 -12.69 19.36
CA TYR A 140 12.95 -12.03 20.67
C TYR A 140 12.14 -12.87 21.67
N ASP A 141 10.86 -13.10 21.40
CA ASP A 141 10.00 -13.97 22.21
C ASP A 141 8.78 -14.46 21.40
N LYS A 142 8.55 -15.78 21.45
CA LYS A 142 7.39 -16.41 20.78
C LYS A 142 6.04 -15.94 21.33
N LYS A 143 5.99 -15.51 22.60
CA LYS A 143 4.77 -14.97 23.23
C LYS A 143 4.33 -13.68 22.56
N LEU A 144 5.27 -12.86 22.07
CA LEU A 144 4.96 -11.61 21.34
C LEU A 144 4.25 -11.89 20.01
N VAL A 145 4.64 -12.97 19.33
CA VAL A 145 3.96 -13.41 18.11
C VAL A 145 2.53 -13.85 18.41
N GLY A 146 2.33 -14.60 19.51
CA GLY A 146 1.00 -14.96 19.99
C GLY A 146 0.13 -13.73 20.30
N LEU A 147 0.71 -12.70 20.92
CA LEU A 147 0.04 -11.42 21.16
C LEU A 147 -0.38 -10.74 19.84
N CYS A 148 0.50 -10.69 18.84
CA CYS A 148 0.17 -10.12 17.52
C CYS A 148 -0.97 -10.89 16.86
N PHE A 149 -1.00 -12.23 16.93
CA PHE A 149 -2.11 -13.01 16.40
C PHE A 149 -3.43 -12.76 17.15
N LEU A 150 -3.38 -12.64 18.49
CA LEU A 150 -4.57 -12.32 19.28
C LEU A 150 -5.17 -10.98 18.88
N MET A 151 -4.33 -9.99 18.55
CA MET A 151 -4.76 -8.65 18.13
C MET A 151 -5.28 -8.57 16.70
N LEU A 152 -5.00 -9.57 15.85
CA LEU A 152 -5.61 -9.63 14.51
C LEU A 152 -7.14 -9.65 14.60
N PHE A 153 -7.71 -10.34 15.57
CA PHE A 153 -9.16 -10.48 15.66
C PHE A 153 -9.89 -9.13 15.85
N PRO A 154 -9.59 -8.30 16.87
CA PRO A 154 -10.26 -7.00 17.03
C PRO A 154 -9.96 -6.05 15.85
N VAL A 155 -8.76 -6.08 15.29
CA VAL A 155 -8.39 -5.24 14.13
C VAL A 155 -9.18 -5.62 12.88
N LEU A 156 -9.28 -6.91 12.54
CA LEU A 156 -10.05 -7.37 11.39
C LEU A 156 -11.55 -7.11 11.55
N LEU A 157 -12.07 -7.28 12.77
CA LEU A 157 -13.47 -6.98 13.08
C LEU A 157 -13.78 -5.49 12.88
N LEU A 158 -12.92 -4.61 13.40
CA LEU A 158 -13.05 -3.17 13.20
C LEU A 158 -12.95 -2.79 11.74
N SER A 159 -11.93 -3.30 11.04
CA SER A 159 -11.73 -3.03 9.60
C SER A 159 -12.92 -3.45 8.76
N TYR A 160 -13.60 -4.56 9.11
CA TYR A 160 -14.81 -4.99 8.43
C TYR A 160 -15.96 -3.98 8.60
N PHE A 161 -16.25 -3.54 9.83
CA PHE A 161 -17.31 -2.56 10.09
C PHE A 161 -16.98 -1.19 9.48
N TYR A 162 -15.74 -0.76 9.62
CA TYR A 162 -15.24 0.47 9.00
C TYR A 162 -15.39 0.44 7.48
N GLY A 163 -14.91 -0.62 6.83
CA GLY A 163 -14.99 -0.76 5.37
C GLY A 163 -16.45 -0.76 4.86
N LYS A 164 -17.36 -1.44 5.57
CA LYS A 164 -18.79 -1.44 5.25
C LYS A 164 -19.38 -0.02 5.35
N ARG A 165 -19.03 0.72 6.39
CA ARG A 165 -19.53 2.09 6.60
C ARG A 165 -18.95 3.05 5.58
N MET A 166 -17.64 2.97 5.30
CA MET A 166 -16.96 3.80 4.31
C MET A 166 -17.50 3.58 2.89
N LYS A 167 -17.78 2.33 2.53
CA LYS A 167 -18.41 2.01 1.23
C LYS A 167 -19.76 2.70 1.08
N GLN A 168 -20.58 2.72 2.13
CA GLN A 168 -21.87 3.40 2.12
C GLN A 168 -21.73 4.91 1.98
N LEU A 169 -20.83 5.54 2.76
CA LEU A 169 -20.59 6.99 2.74
C LEU A 169 -20.01 7.44 1.39
N ASN A 170 -19.05 6.70 0.85
CA ASN A 170 -18.47 6.98 -0.46
C ASN A 170 -19.51 6.86 -1.58
N ARG A 171 -20.42 5.89 -1.51
CA ARG A 171 -21.54 5.76 -2.46
C ARG A 171 -22.42 7.02 -2.43
N LEU A 172 -22.85 7.45 -1.25
CA LEU A 172 -23.70 8.64 -1.09
C LEU A 172 -23.02 9.92 -1.58
N LYS A 173 -21.71 10.06 -1.35
CA LYS A 173 -20.90 11.15 -1.89
C LYS A 173 -20.82 11.08 -3.42
N ASN A 174 -20.59 9.90 -4.00
CA ASN A 174 -20.50 9.72 -5.43
C ASN A 174 -21.85 9.96 -6.14
N ASP A 175 -22.96 9.51 -5.54
CA ASP A 175 -24.31 9.77 -6.03
C ASP A 175 -24.59 11.29 -6.10
N GLU A 176 -24.05 12.08 -5.15
CA GLU A 176 -24.14 13.54 -5.19
C GLU A 176 -23.18 14.15 -6.23
N LEU A 177 -21.96 13.59 -6.38
CA LEU A 177 -20.99 14.03 -7.39
C LEU A 177 -21.52 13.85 -8.83
N GLU A 178 -22.27 12.78 -9.10
CA GLU A 178 -22.88 12.57 -10.42
C GLU A 178 -23.85 13.69 -10.80
N ARG A 179 -24.48 14.35 -9.83
CA ARG A 179 -25.39 15.48 -10.04
C ARG A 179 -24.68 16.82 -10.21
N GLN A 180 -23.35 16.84 -10.11
CA GLN A 180 -22.57 18.11 -10.13
C GLN A 180 -22.74 18.88 -11.44
N VAL A 181 -22.71 18.19 -12.58
CA VAL A 181 -22.87 18.83 -13.91
C VAL A 181 -24.25 19.45 -14.04
N ASP A 182 -25.29 18.75 -13.60
CA ASP A 182 -26.66 19.25 -13.66
C ASP A 182 -26.82 20.48 -12.76
N ALA A 183 -26.31 20.43 -11.52
CA ALA A 183 -26.38 21.56 -10.59
C ALA A 183 -25.66 22.80 -11.14
N ILE A 184 -24.46 22.64 -11.72
CA ILE A 184 -23.68 23.73 -12.31
C ILE A 184 -24.39 24.28 -13.55
N SER A 185 -25.01 23.43 -14.38
CA SER A 185 -25.68 23.84 -15.62
C SER A 185 -26.88 24.77 -15.38
N THR A 186 -27.52 24.68 -14.18
CA THR A 186 -28.63 25.57 -13.81
C THR A 186 -28.21 27.04 -13.70
N ARG A 187 -26.93 27.33 -13.45
CA ARG A 187 -26.39 28.67 -13.11
C ARG A 187 -27.16 29.38 -11.99
N ASN A 188 -27.91 28.62 -11.20
CA ASN A 188 -28.72 29.10 -10.09
C ASN A 188 -27.95 28.97 -8.79
N ARG A 189 -27.61 30.10 -8.14
CA ARG A 189 -26.79 30.14 -6.92
C ARG A 189 -27.32 29.24 -5.79
N PRO A 190 -28.60 29.30 -5.38
CA PRO A 190 -29.14 28.44 -4.35
C PRO A 190 -29.01 26.92 -4.63
N VAL A 191 -29.18 26.52 -5.90
CA VAL A 191 -29.05 25.10 -6.30
C VAL A 191 -27.61 24.65 -6.18
N ILE A 192 -26.67 25.48 -6.64
CA ILE A 192 -25.24 25.20 -6.57
C ILE A 192 -24.77 25.15 -5.11
N GLU A 193 -25.17 26.12 -4.28
CA GLU A 193 -24.84 26.15 -2.85
C GLU A 193 -25.36 24.88 -2.13
N THR A 194 -26.61 24.49 -2.37
CA THR A 194 -27.19 23.28 -1.79
C THR A 194 -26.42 22.01 -2.20
N HIS A 195 -26.03 21.89 -3.46
CA HIS A 195 -25.25 20.78 -3.96
C HIS A 195 -23.88 20.67 -3.26
N PHE A 196 -23.12 21.78 -3.22
CA PHE A 196 -21.80 21.77 -2.57
C PHE A 196 -21.89 21.63 -1.06
N ASP A 197 -22.95 22.09 -0.40
CA ASP A 197 -23.20 21.83 1.01
C ASP A 197 -23.47 20.35 1.31
N ARG A 198 -24.18 19.64 0.42
CA ARG A 198 -24.35 18.19 0.52
C ARG A 198 -23.02 17.44 0.33
N LEU A 199 -22.21 17.85 -0.66
CA LEU A 199 -20.87 17.27 -0.84
C LEU A 199 -20.00 17.48 0.39
N ARG A 200 -20.01 18.70 0.96
CA ARG A 200 -19.32 19.03 2.21
C ARG A 200 -19.79 18.16 3.35
N PHE A 201 -21.10 17.97 3.50
CA PHE A 201 -21.68 17.11 4.55
C PHE A 201 -21.16 15.67 4.46
N TRP A 202 -21.16 15.07 3.27
CA TRP A 202 -20.65 13.72 3.08
C TRP A 202 -19.14 13.63 3.29
N GLN A 203 -18.38 14.64 2.86
CA GLN A 203 -16.95 14.70 3.10
C GLN A 203 -16.62 14.75 4.59
N ILE A 204 -17.33 15.57 5.37
CA ILE A 204 -17.19 15.64 6.82
C ILE A 204 -17.49 14.27 7.46
N LYS A 205 -18.60 13.62 7.06
CA LYS A 205 -18.96 12.28 7.59
C LYS A 205 -17.92 11.21 7.29
N ILE A 206 -17.27 11.28 6.13
CA ILE A 206 -16.16 10.39 5.76
C ILE A 206 -14.96 10.68 6.66
N SER A 207 -14.58 11.95 6.80
CA SER A 207 -13.45 12.37 7.62
C SER A 207 -13.65 12.03 9.11
N ASP A 208 -14.87 12.22 9.65
CA ASP A 208 -15.20 11.82 11.03
C ASP A 208 -15.03 10.32 11.24
N GLN A 209 -15.45 9.50 10.24
CA GLN A 209 -15.30 8.05 10.31
C GLN A 209 -13.83 7.62 10.21
N GLU A 210 -13.03 8.29 9.38
CA GLU A 210 -11.58 8.08 9.27
C GLU A 210 -10.88 8.44 10.58
N ALA A 211 -11.21 9.59 11.16
CA ALA A 211 -10.66 10.04 12.44
C ALA A 211 -11.00 9.08 13.60
N PHE A 212 -12.25 8.58 13.65
CA PHE A 212 -12.65 7.61 14.65
C PHE A 212 -11.90 6.28 14.49
N ASN A 213 -11.76 5.79 13.25
CA ASN A 213 -11.01 4.57 12.97
C ASN A 213 -9.53 4.73 13.36
N PHE A 214 -8.90 5.86 13.01
CA PHE A 214 -7.54 6.18 13.39
C PHE A 214 -7.36 6.17 14.92
N GLY A 215 -8.21 6.90 15.65
CA GLY A 215 -8.11 6.96 17.11
C GLY A 215 -8.31 5.60 17.80
N PHE A 216 -9.21 4.76 17.28
CA PHE A 216 -9.39 3.42 17.81
C PHE A 216 -8.20 2.50 17.50
N MET A 217 -7.63 2.58 16.29
CA MET A 217 -6.44 1.80 15.93
C MET A 217 -5.24 2.20 16.79
N GLU A 218 -5.00 3.49 17.01
CA GLU A 218 -3.94 3.98 17.90
C GLU A 218 -4.13 3.48 19.34
N PHE A 219 -5.37 3.42 19.83
CA PHE A 219 -5.68 2.86 21.15
C PHE A 219 -5.34 1.36 21.23
N VAL A 220 -5.68 0.58 20.19
CA VAL A 220 -5.33 -0.84 20.11
C VAL A 220 -3.80 -1.02 20.08
N VAL A 221 -3.10 -0.21 19.27
CA VAL A 221 -1.63 -0.22 19.20
C VAL A 221 -1.01 0.06 20.55
N LEU A 222 -1.53 1.04 21.28
CA LEU A 222 -1.04 1.38 22.63
C LEU A 222 -1.17 0.18 23.59
N ILE A 223 -2.31 -0.53 23.57
CA ILE A 223 -2.53 -1.74 24.39
C ILE A 223 -1.52 -2.83 24.01
N ILE A 224 -1.29 -3.05 22.70
CA ILE A 224 -0.33 -4.04 22.22
C ILE A 224 1.08 -3.72 22.73
N ILE A 225 1.51 -2.47 22.59
CA ILE A 225 2.85 -2.04 23.00
C ILE A 225 3.03 -2.22 24.52
N ILE A 226 2.08 -1.75 25.32
CA ILE A 226 2.15 -1.89 26.79
C ILE A 226 2.21 -3.37 27.17
N THR A 227 1.33 -4.20 26.60
CA THR A 227 1.27 -5.64 26.91
C THR A 227 2.56 -6.34 26.46
N ALA A 228 3.10 -5.99 25.28
CA ALA A 228 4.34 -6.58 24.79
C ALA A 228 5.54 -6.22 25.69
N LEU A 229 5.64 -4.98 26.15
CA LEU A 229 6.70 -4.56 27.08
C LEU A 229 6.58 -5.28 28.42
N LEU A 230 5.37 -5.44 28.95
CA LEU A 230 5.14 -6.20 30.19
C LEU A 230 5.54 -7.68 30.02
N ILE A 231 5.14 -8.34 28.91
CA ILE A 231 5.55 -9.71 28.62
C ILE A 231 7.06 -9.81 28.51
N THR A 232 7.71 -8.84 27.87
CA THR A 232 9.16 -8.83 27.67
C THR A 232 9.89 -8.74 29.00
N VAL A 233 9.44 -7.90 29.93
CA VAL A 233 10.02 -7.74 31.25
C VAL A 233 9.80 -8.98 32.13
N ASP A 234 8.61 -9.58 32.09
CA ASP A 234 8.25 -10.75 32.92
C ASP A 234 8.92 -12.04 32.42
N ALA A 235 9.13 -12.18 31.12
CA ALA A 235 9.71 -13.38 30.51
C ALA A 235 11.23 -13.49 30.69
N SER A 236 11.91 -12.42 31.08
CA SER A 236 13.37 -12.41 31.11
C SER A 236 13.92 -12.80 32.49
N THR A 237 14.40 -14.03 32.55
CA THR A 237 15.36 -14.47 33.57
C THR A 237 16.78 -13.90 33.33
N ASN A 238 17.05 -13.40 32.13
CA ASN A 238 18.27 -12.72 31.71
C ASN A 238 18.00 -11.22 31.55
N ALA A 239 18.96 -10.36 31.91
CA ALA A 239 18.80 -8.92 31.78
C ALA A 239 18.46 -8.53 30.34
N ILE A 240 17.27 -7.92 30.15
CA ILE A 240 16.85 -7.34 28.87
C ILE A 240 17.77 -6.17 28.55
N MET A 241 18.29 -6.13 27.35
CA MET A 241 19.08 -5.01 26.87
C MET A 241 18.16 -3.94 26.22
N ALA A 242 18.56 -2.67 26.33
CA ALA A 242 17.77 -1.56 25.77
C ALA A 242 17.51 -1.70 24.26
N GLY A 243 18.46 -2.28 23.53
CA GLY A 243 18.30 -2.54 22.09
C GLY A 243 17.22 -3.56 21.77
N ASP A 244 16.96 -4.54 22.65
CA ASP A 244 15.92 -5.54 22.45
C ASP A 244 14.53 -4.89 22.54
N ILE A 245 14.35 -3.98 23.50
CA ILE A 245 13.11 -3.19 23.65
C ILE A 245 12.84 -2.35 22.39
N ILE A 246 13.88 -1.71 21.84
CA ILE A 246 13.80 -0.93 20.61
C ILE A 246 13.40 -1.84 19.43
N GLY A 247 14.01 -3.01 19.33
CA GLY A 247 13.71 -3.99 18.31
C GLY A 247 12.23 -4.45 18.35
N ILE A 248 11.78 -4.89 19.53
CA ILE A 248 10.41 -5.35 19.77
C ILE A 248 9.39 -4.25 19.44
N TYR A 249 9.58 -3.05 19.97
CA TYR A 249 8.72 -1.91 19.69
C TYR A 249 8.57 -1.64 18.19
N ASN A 250 9.69 -1.56 17.48
CA ASN A 250 9.66 -1.27 16.03
C ASN A 250 9.02 -2.40 15.21
N TYR A 251 9.20 -3.68 15.60
CA TYR A 251 8.54 -4.79 14.89
C TYR A 251 7.06 -4.85 15.13
N ILE A 252 6.59 -4.49 16.32
CA ILE A 252 5.15 -4.34 16.57
C ILE A 252 4.58 -3.21 15.72
N LEU A 253 5.23 -2.05 15.62
CA LEU A 253 4.79 -0.96 14.76
C LEU A 253 4.77 -1.36 13.27
N LYS A 254 5.76 -2.13 12.80
CA LYS A 254 5.75 -2.66 11.44
C LYS A 254 4.60 -3.63 11.19
N PHE A 255 4.32 -4.51 12.15
CA PHE A 255 3.19 -5.41 12.07
C PHE A 255 1.87 -4.65 11.94
N VAL A 256 1.65 -3.63 12.77
CA VAL A 256 0.47 -2.76 12.72
C VAL A 256 0.40 -2.01 11.38
N ALA A 257 1.49 -1.42 10.91
CA ALA A 257 1.54 -0.75 9.62
C ALA A 257 1.15 -1.69 8.47
N GLY A 258 1.57 -2.98 8.54
CA GLY A 258 1.13 -4.00 7.59
C GLY A 258 -0.38 -4.26 7.66
N LEU A 259 -0.98 -4.24 8.85
CA LEU A 259 -2.44 -4.41 9.02
C LEU A 259 -3.23 -3.22 8.44
N ASP A 260 -2.77 -2.01 8.63
CA ASP A 260 -3.41 -0.79 8.14
C ASP A 260 -3.47 -0.73 6.61
N THR A 261 -2.57 -1.45 5.93
CA THR A 261 -2.56 -1.52 4.46
C THR A 261 -3.60 -2.48 3.88
N ILE A 262 -4.17 -3.41 4.68
CA ILE A 262 -5.11 -4.43 4.18
C ILE A 262 -6.36 -3.82 3.54
N PRO A 263 -7.10 -2.87 4.18
CA PRO A 263 -8.29 -2.27 3.58
C PRO A 263 -7.99 -1.55 2.25
N TYR A 264 -6.88 -0.80 2.20
CA TYR A 264 -6.43 -0.13 1.00
C TYR A 264 -6.11 -1.13 -0.12
N THR A 265 -5.37 -2.19 0.18
CA THR A 265 -5.02 -3.26 -0.76
C THR A 265 -6.26 -3.91 -1.37
N VAL A 266 -7.25 -4.25 -0.55
CA VAL A 266 -8.53 -4.82 -1.02
C VAL A 266 -9.26 -3.86 -1.96
N GLN A 267 -9.31 -2.58 -1.62
CA GLN A 267 -9.93 -1.55 -2.45
C GLN A 267 -9.20 -1.41 -3.80
N ARG A 268 -7.87 -1.35 -3.81
CA ARG A 268 -7.06 -1.21 -5.03
C ARG A 268 -7.15 -2.43 -5.93
N MET A 269 -7.20 -3.63 -5.36
CA MET A 269 -7.43 -4.87 -6.13
C MET A 269 -8.82 -4.88 -6.81
N ALA A 270 -9.85 -4.37 -6.14
CA ALA A 270 -11.17 -4.20 -6.73
C ALA A 270 -11.17 -3.18 -7.89
N SER A 271 -10.48 -2.04 -7.70
CA SER A 271 -10.31 -1.01 -8.73
C SER A 271 -9.54 -1.53 -9.95
N LEU A 272 -8.47 -2.31 -9.73
CA LEU A 272 -7.72 -2.94 -10.83
C LEU A 272 -8.63 -3.81 -11.70
N ARG A 273 -9.54 -4.57 -11.08
CA ARG A 273 -10.48 -5.43 -11.82
C ARG A 273 -11.38 -4.61 -12.72
N ASP A 274 -11.87 -3.45 -12.26
CA ASP A 274 -12.68 -2.52 -13.05
C ASP A 274 -11.86 -1.88 -14.18
N ILE A 275 -10.65 -1.39 -13.90
CA ILE A 275 -9.72 -0.84 -14.90
C ILE A 275 -9.43 -1.87 -16.01
N MET A 276 -9.08 -3.11 -15.63
CA MET A 276 -8.83 -4.18 -16.60
C MET A 276 -10.07 -4.48 -17.45
N GLN A 277 -11.27 -4.39 -16.87
CA GLN A 277 -12.52 -4.61 -17.59
C GLN A 277 -12.75 -3.51 -18.63
N ARG A 278 -12.55 -2.25 -18.28
CA ARG A 278 -12.70 -1.10 -19.20
C ARG A 278 -11.64 -1.10 -20.29
N VAL A 279 -10.39 -1.39 -19.96
CA VAL A 279 -9.32 -1.55 -20.96
C VAL A 279 -9.62 -2.71 -21.92
N GLY A 280 -10.15 -3.83 -21.41
CA GLY A 280 -10.53 -5.00 -22.22
C GLY A 280 -11.68 -4.71 -23.20
N ILE A 281 -12.74 -4.02 -22.75
CA ILE A 281 -13.87 -3.62 -23.58
C ILE A 281 -13.41 -2.65 -24.68
N GLY A 282 -12.56 -1.68 -24.36
CA GLY A 282 -12.00 -0.77 -25.35
C GLY A 282 -11.21 -1.47 -26.46
N VAL A 283 -10.54 -2.57 -26.16
CA VAL A 283 -9.80 -3.38 -27.15
C VAL A 283 -10.75 -4.25 -28.01
N GLU A 284 -11.84 -4.77 -27.42
CA GLU A 284 -12.85 -5.56 -28.16
C GLU A 284 -13.72 -4.71 -29.11
N GLU A 285 -14.04 -3.49 -28.75
CA GLU A 285 -14.73 -2.55 -29.66
C GLU A 285 -13.82 -2.15 -30.84
N ILE A 286 -12.51 -2.09 -30.61
CA ILE A 286 -11.50 -1.76 -31.61
C ILE A 286 -11.24 -2.92 -32.59
N GLU A 287 -11.46 -4.18 -32.20
CA GLU A 287 -11.30 -5.35 -33.08
C GLU A 287 -12.54 -5.63 -33.94
N LYS A 288 -13.69 -4.97 -33.66
CA LYS A 288 -14.95 -5.15 -34.40
C LYS A 288 -15.22 -4.10 -35.50
N ASP A 289 -14.48 -2.98 -35.44
CA ASP A 289 -14.44 -1.93 -36.44
C ASP A 289 -13.22 -2.12 -37.39
#